data_db415f40047de53f091d866b5f04a953
#
_entry.id   db415f40047de53f091d866b5f04a953
#
_cell.length_a   1.000
_cell.length_b   1.000
_cell.length_c   1.000
_cell.angle_alpha   90.00
_cell.angle_beta   90.00
_cell.angle_gamma   90.00
#
_symmetry.space_group_name_H-M   'P 1'
#
loop_
_entity.id
_entity.type
_entity.pdbx_description
1 polymer ?
#
loop_
_entity_poly.entity_id
_entity_poly.type
_entity_poly.pdbx_seq_one_letter_code
_entity_poly.pdbx_strand_id
1 'polypeptide(L)'
;MWGWTFAMGQGMNAMSELIIVTLLAGGMLETMRLNGGLAWIIQKMTAHIRTRKQAELSIAGVISFANLCTANNTIALIMAGPIAKEIAGRFRIAPNRAASLLDIFSCFVQGIIPYGAQLLMAASLSGVSPLQIMRYLYYPYLLGVGALLAIWLGYPRKYAQAAGQEWGV
;
A
#
# COMPACT_ATOMS: atom_id res chain seq x y z
N MET A 1 -25.61 -31.48 2.57
CA MET A 1 -24.40 -31.54 3.43
C MET A 1 -23.08 -31.32 2.64
N TRP A 2 -22.95 -31.76 1.41
CA TRP A 2 -21.71 -31.68 0.59
C TRP A 2 -21.32 -30.24 0.14
N GLY A 3 -22.24 -29.31 0.09
CA GLY A 3 -21.95 -27.93 -0.36
C GLY A 3 -21.04 -27.16 0.59
N TRP A 4 -21.13 -27.40 1.88
CA TRP A 4 -20.31 -26.73 2.90
C TRP A 4 -18.85 -27.19 2.87
N THR A 5 -18.62 -28.47 2.71
CA THR A 5 -17.25 -29.03 2.64
C THR A 5 -16.56 -28.57 1.36
N PHE A 6 -17.29 -28.47 0.25
CA PHE A 6 -16.76 -27.94 -1.00
C PHE A 6 -16.41 -26.46 -0.91
N ALA A 7 -17.30 -25.64 -0.31
CA ALA A 7 -17.04 -24.21 -0.08
C ALA A 7 -15.86 -23.97 0.88
N MET A 8 -15.74 -24.78 1.94
CA MET A 8 -14.59 -24.75 2.83
C MET A 8 -13.28 -25.10 2.09
N GLY A 9 -13.30 -26.14 1.25
CA GLY A 9 -12.14 -26.53 0.44
C GLY A 9 -11.70 -25.44 -0.55
N GLN A 10 -12.64 -24.76 -1.18
CA GLN A 10 -12.33 -23.61 -2.05
C GLN A 10 -11.74 -22.43 -1.27
N GLY A 11 -12.31 -22.13 -0.09
CA GLY A 11 -11.75 -21.08 0.79
C GLY A 11 -10.32 -21.37 1.26
N MET A 12 -10.05 -22.64 1.62
CA MET A 12 -8.72 -23.08 2.01
C MET A 12 -7.71 -22.99 0.85
N ASN A 13 -8.11 -23.36 -0.37
CA ASN A 13 -7.24 -23.22 -1.55
C ASN A 13 -6.91 -21.75 -1.85
N ALA A 14 -7.87 -20.85 -1.75
CA ALA A 14 -7.61 -19.41 -1.92
C ALA A 14 -6.65 -18.86 -0.86
N MET A 15 -6.74 -19.34 0.40
CA MET A 15 -5.84 -18.95 1.47
C MET A 15 -4.42 -19.53 1.28
N SER A 16 -4.29 -20.76 0.78
CA SER A 16 -2.98 -21.38 0.53
C SER A 16 -2.17 -20.62 -0.53
N GLU A 17 -2.83 -20.15 -1.57
CA GLU A 17 -2.21 -19.31 -2.61
C GLU A 17 -1.68 -17.99 -2.02
N LEU A 18 -2.49 -17.32 -1.17
CA LEU A 18 -2.07 -16.11 -0.47
C LEU A 18 -0.83 -16.34 0.42
N ILE A 19 -0.80 -17.45 1.15
CA ILE A 19 0.34 -17.80 2.03
C ILE A 19 1.60 -18.01 1.20
N ILE A 20 1.54 -18.78 0.11
CA ILE A 20 2.67 -19.04 -0.76
C ILE A 20 3.20 -17.75 -1.38
N VAL A 21 2.33 -16.91 -1.93
CA VAL A 21 2.71 -15.63 -2.52
C VAL A 21 3.33 -14.69 -1.48
N THR A 22 2.81 -14.66 -0.26
CA THR A 22 3.34 -13.83 0.83
C THR A 22 4.73 -14.30 1.26
N LEU A 23 4.95 -15.62 1.38
CA LEU A 23 6.27 -16.20 1.70
C LEU A 23 7.31 -15.91 0.60
N LEU A 24 6.93 -16.07 -0.68
CA LEU A 24 7.81 -15.76 -1.80
C LEU A 24 8.14 -14.27 -1.86
N ALA A 25 7.15 -13.40 -1.69
CA ALA A 25 7.34 -11.94 -1.65
C ALA A 25 8.24 -11.52 -0.48
N GLY A 26 8.06 -12.13 0.70
CA GLY A 26 8.91 -11.90 1.87
C GLY A 26 10.36 -12.34 1.64
N GLY A 27 10.56 -13.53 1.06
CA GLY A 27 11.90 -14.03 0.69
C GLY A 27 12.58 -13.14 -0.36
N MET A 28 11.83 -12.69 -1.35
CA MET A 28 12.34 -11.77 -2.38
C MET A 28 12.72 -10.40 -1.78
N LEU A 29 11.90 -9.87 -0.87
CA LEU A 29 12.22 -8.62 -0.17
C LEU A 29 13.50 -8.75 0.67
N GLU A 30 13.66 -9.87 1.41
CA GLU A 30 14.85 -10.09 2.22
C GLU A 30 16.10 -10.26 1.35
N THR A 31 15.99 -10.93 0.22
CA THR A 31 17.07 -11.03 -0.77
C THR A 31 17.46 -9.65 -1.31
N MET A 32 16.49 -8.79 -1.64
CA MET A 32 16.75 -7.41 -2.05
C MET A 32 17.43 -6.59 -0.94
N ARG A 33 17.03 -6.83 0.30
CA ARG A 33 17.61 -6.15 1.47
C ARG A 33 19.06 -6.55 1.67
N LEU A 34 19.36 -7.84 1.66
CA LEU A 34 20.73 -8.37 1.82
C LEU A 34 21.68 -7.92 0.71
N ASN A 35 21.19 -7.83 -0.52
CA ASN A 35 21.96 -7.36 -1.68
C ASN A 35 22.06 -5.83 -1.79
N GLY A 36 21.55 -5.07 -0.81
CA GLY A 36 21.59 -3.61 -0.82
C GLY A 36 20.62 -2.96 -1.82
N GLY A 37 19.81 -3.74 -2.53
CA GLY A 37 18.82 -3.24 -3.51
C GLY A 37 17.80 -2.31 -2.86
N LEU A 38 17.35 -2.64 -1.65
CA LEU A 38 16.45 -1.79 -0.88
C LEU A 38 17.09 -0.45 -0.54
N ALA A 39 18.35 -0.46 -0.07
CA ALA A 39 19.09 0.75 0.24
C ALA A 39 19.30 1.63 -0.99
N TRP A 40 19.58 1.04 -2.14
CA TRP A 40 19.72 1.74 -3.41
C TRP A 40 18.41 2.41 -3.84
N ILE A 41 17.28 1.71 -3.77
CA ILE A 41 15.95 2.27 -4.09
C ILE A 41 15.65 3.45 -3.16
N ILE A 42 15.85 3.29 -1.85
CA ILE A 42 15.63 4.35 -0.86
C ILE A 42 16.52 5.55 -1.16
N GLN A 43 17.81 5.32 -1.41
CA GLN A 43 18.75 6.39 -1.72
C GLN A 43 18.35 7.15 -2.99
N LYS A 44 17.95 6.43 -4.04
CA LYS A 44 17.50 7.03 -5.29
C LYS A 44 16.20 7.82 -5.12
N MET A 45 15.26 7.29 -4.37
CA MET A 45 13.99 7.96 -4.08
C MET A 45 14.17 9.16 -3.16
N THR A 46 15.09 9.08 -2.18
CA THR A 46 15.34 10.17 -1.24
C THR A 46 16.30 11.24 -1.75
N ALA A 47 17.08 10.95 -2.80
CA ALA A 47 18.08 11.89 -3.35
C ALA A 47 17.49 13.24 -3.80
N HIS A 48 16.23 13.26 -4.25
CA HIS A 48 15.54 14.46 -4.72
C HIS A 48 14.57 15.05 -3.67
N ILE A 49 14.46 14.42 -2.49
CA ILE A 49 13.53 14.86 -1.45
C ILE A 49 14.22 15.93 -0.59
N ARG A 50 13.68 17.13 -0.61
CA ARG A 50 14.16 18.26 0.20
C ARG A 50 13.18 18.68 1.29
N THR A 51 11.92 18.30 1.17
CA THR A 51 10.86 18.73 2.07
C THR A 51 10.06 17.55 2.60
N ARG A 52 9.47 17.73 3.79
CA ARG A 52 8.58 16.72 4.40
C ARG A 52 7.42 16.34 3.49
N LYS A 53 6.82 17.29 2.75
CA LYS A 53 5.74 17.02 1.81
C LYS A 53 6.19 16.11 0.66
N GLN A 54 7.40 16.34 0.16
CA GLN A 54 7.97 15.45 -0.87
C GLN A 54 8.23 14.05 -0.33
N ALA A 55 8.63 13.92 0.94
CA ALA A 55 8.80 12.62 1.58
C ALA A 55 7.47 11.88 1.75
N GLU A 56 6.40 12.57 2.18
CA GLU A 56 5.05 12.00 2.23
C GLU A 56 4.57 11.55 0.84
N LEU A 57 4.81 12.35 -0.18
CA LEU A 57 4.46 11.99 -1.56
C LEU A 57 5.29 10.81 -2.09
N SER A 58 6.55 10.70 -1.70
CA SER A 58 7.39 9.55 -2.05
C SER A 58 6.90 8.26 -1.39
N ILE A 59 6.48 8.30 -0.13
CA ILE A 59 5.85 7.15 0.54
C ILE A 59 4.60 6.73 -0.24
N ALA A 60 3.75 7.70 -0.59
CA ALA A 60 2.55 7.46 -1.41
C ALA A 60 2.89 6.83 -2.77
N GLY A 61 3.94 7.31 -3.43
CA GLY A 61 4.42 6.77 -4.71
C GLY A 61 4.92 5.33 -4.61
N VAL A 62 5.71 5.01 -3.56
CA VAL A 62 6.24 3.65 -3.34
C VAL A 62 5.12 2.64 -3.17
N ILE A 63 4.17 2.92 -2.28
CA ILE A 63 3.06 1.99 -2.05
C ILE A 63 2.14 1.87 -3.26
N SER A 64 1.90 2.97 -3.97
CA SER A 64 1.11 2.97 -5.20
C SER A 64 1.75 2.09 -6.27
N PHE A 65 3.05 2.23 -6.48
CA PHE A 65 3.80 1.41 -7.43
C PHE A 65 3.82 -0.07 -7.02
N ALA A 66 4.10 -0.36 -5.76
CA ALA A 66 4.08 -1.73 -5.25
C ALA A 66 2.70 -2.38 -5.46
N ASN A 67 1.63 -1.64 -5.20
CA ASN A 67 0.26 -2.13 -5.36
C ASN A 67 -0.12 -2.35 -6.84
N LEU A 68 0.32 -1.48 -7.73
CA LEU A 68 0.17 -1.68 -9.18
C LEU A 68 0.86 -2.96 -9.66
N CYS A 69 2.06 -3.26 -9.13
CA CYS A 69 2.81 -4.44 -9.52
C CYS A 69 2.23 -5.74 -8.95
N THR A 70 1.74 -5.71 -7.71
CA THR A 70 1.31 -6.92 -6.99
C THR A 70 -0.19 -7.17 -7.08
N ALA A 71 -0.99 -6.14 -7.39
CA ALA A 71 -2.45 -6.15 -7.31
C ALA A 71 -3.01 -6.66 -5.96
N ASN A 72 -2.17 -6.66 -4.92
CA ASN A 72 -2.47 -7.18 -3.60
C ASN A 72 -1.99 -6.21 -2.52
N ASN A 73 -2.95 -5.71 -1.72
CA ASN A 73 -2.69 -4.73 -0.67
C ASN A 73 -1.70 -5.23 0.38
N THR A 74 -1.87 -6.47 0.85
CA THR A 74 -1.03 -7.04 1.89
C THR A 74 0.43 -7.16 1.46
N ILE A 75 0.65 -7.66 0.25
CA ILE A 75 1.99 -7.81 -0.32
C ILE A 75 2.62 -6.43 -0.54
N ALA A 76 1.86 -5.50 -1.10
CA ALA A 76 2.33 -4.14 -1.32
C ALA A 76 2.76 -3.45 -0.01
N LEU A 77 1.98 -3.61 1.07
CA LEU A 77 2.31 -3.08 2.40
C LEU A 77 3.57 -3.73 3.00
N ILE A 78 3.73 -5.04 2.87
CA ILE A 78 4.92 -5.76 3.33
C ILE A 78 6.17 -5.25 2.60
N MET A 79 6.08 -5.03 1.29
CA MET A 79 7.20 -4.55 0.48
C MET A 79 7.51 -3.06 0.72
N ALA A 80 6.49 -2.22 0.77
CA ALA A 80 6.64 -0.78 0.91
C ALA A 80 6.92 -0.32 2.35
N GLY A 81 6.47 -1.09 3.35
CA GLY A 81 6.56 -0.73 4.77
C GLY A 81 7.97 -0.38 5.24
N PRO A 82 8.98 -1.24 5.03
CA PRO A 82 10.36 -0.95 5.41
C PRO A 82 10.92 0.31 4.75
N ILE A 83 10.60 0.53 3.47
CA ILE A 83 11.01 1.71 2.71
C ILE A 83 10.36 2.97 3.29
N ALA A 84 9.07 2.91 3.53
CA ALA A 84 8.32 4.02 4.10
C ALA A 84 8.80 4.37 5.52
N LYS A 85 9.11 3.36 6.34
CA LYS A 85 9.67 3.54 7.68
C LYS A 85 11.01 4.29 7.64
N GLU A 86 11.90 3.95 6.73
CA GLU A 86 13.20 4.61 6.61
C GLU A 86 13.05 6.04 6.10
N ILE A 87 12.19 6.29 5.10
CA ILE A 87 11.87 7.64 4.62
C ILE A 87 11.27 8.47 5.76
N ALA A 88 10.31 7.90 6.51
CA ALA A 88 9.66 8.58 7.62
C ALA A 88 10.66 8.96 8.72
N GLY A 89 11.60 8.08 9.07
CA GLY A 89 12.67 8.36 10.02
C GLY A 89 13.59 9.49 9.58
N ARG A 90 14.03 9.49 8.32
CA ARG A 90 14.91 10.55 7.76
C ARG A 90 14.26 11.94 7.78
N PHE A 91 12.97 12.02 7.49
CA PHE A 91 12.25 13.30 7.38
C PHE A 91 11.40 13.62 8.61
N ARG A 92 11.58 12.89 9.71
CA ARG A 92 10.84 13.06 10.97
C ARG A 92 9.32 13.10 10.77
N ILE A 93 8.82 12.17 9.95
CA ILE A 93 7.38 11.95 9.77
C ILE A 93 6.93 11.01 10.88
N ALA A 94 5.86 11.35 11.60
CA ALA A 94 5.33 10.48 12.65
C ALA A 94 4.94 9.10 12.08
N PRO A 95 5.24 7.99 12.79
CA PRO A 95 4.95 6.63 12.32
C PRO A 95 3.47 6.45 11.94
N ASN A 96 2.57 6.99 12.75
CA ASN A 96 1.12 6.96 12.50
C ASN A 96 0.75 7.65 11.18
N ARG A 97 1.44 8.75 10.83
CA ARG A 97 1.24 9.45 9.57
C ARG A 97 1.73 8.62 8.39
N ALA A 98 2.91 8.01 8.51
CA ALA A 98 3.46 7.14 7.48
C ALA A 98 2.56 5.91 7.25
N ALA A 99 2.08 5.29 8.32
CA ALA A 99 1.14 4.16 8.24
C ALA A 99 -0.18 4.58 7.56
N SER A 100 -0.74 5.73 7.93
CA SER A 100 -1.96 6.24 7.29
C SER A 100 -1.76 6.50 5.79
N LEU A 101 -0.61 7.05 5.38
CA LEU A 101 -0.31 7.26 3.97
C LEU A 101 -0.20 5.95 3.20
N LEU A 102 0.48 4.95 3.78
CA LEU A 102 0.58 3.63 3.19
C LEU A 102 -0.79 3.00 2.98
N ASP A 103 -1.64 3.04 4.01
CA ASP A 103 -2.98 2.44 3.96
C ASP A 103 -3.89 3.15 2.96
N ILE A 104 -3.99 4.49 3.03
CA ILE A 104 -4.86 5.27 2.17
C ILE A 104 -4.47 5.12 0.68
N PHE A 105 -3.19 5.25 0.35
CA PHE A 105 -2.75 5.14 -1.05
C PHE A 105 -2.80 3.71 -1.56
N SER A 106 -2.64 2.72 -0.70
CA SER A 106 -2.84 1.33 -1.01
C SER A 106 -4.32 1.05 -1.37
N CYS A 107 -5.26 1.47 -0.52
CA CYS A 107 -6.69 1.34 -0.78
C CYS A 107 -7.13 2.12 -2.02
N PHE A 108 -6.60 3.33 -2.22
CA PHE A 108 -6.86 4.14 -3.40
C PHE A 108 -6.49 3.40 -4.68
N VAL A 109 -5.25 2.94 -4.78
CA VAL A 109 -4.74 2.27 -5.98
C VAL A 109 -5.47 0.95 -6.20
N GLN A 110 -5.70 0.16 -5.15
CA GLN A 110 -6.41 -1.11 -5.27
C GLN A 110 -7.86 -0.94 -5.70
N GLY A 111 -8.51 0.15 -5.30
CA GLY A 111 -9.86 0.47 -5.73
C GLY A 111 -9.99 0.85 -7.20
N ILE A 112 -8.90 1.27 -7.85
CA ILE A 112 -8.89 1.68 -9.26
C ILE A 112 -8.19 0.69 -10.20
N ILE A 113 -7.64 -0.41 -9.69
CA ILE A 113 -7.00 -1.43 -10.52
C ILE A 113 -8.05 -2.40 -11.06
N PRO A 114 -8.28 -2.48 -12.39
CA PRO A 114 -9.32 -3.34 -12.95
C PRO A 114 -9.04 -4.83 -12.81
N TYR A 115 -7.79 -5.22 -12.61
CA TYR A 115 -7.33 -6.60 -12.40
C TYR A 115 -7.12 -6.94 -10.92
N GLY A 116 -7.50 -6.05 -10.01
CA GLY A 116 -7.47 -6.33 -8.58
C GLY A 116 -8.50 -7.39 -8.17
N ALA A 117 -8.12 -8.27 -7.23
CA ALA A 117 -8.95 -9.38 -6.80
C ALA A 117 -10.35 -8.94 -6.35
N GLN A 118 -10.46 -7.78 -5.72
CA GLN A 118 -11.75 -7.24 -5.24
C GLN A 118 -12.69 -6.86 -6.38
N LEU A 119 -12.19 -6.17 -7.42
CA LEU A 119 -13.01 -5.80 -8.58
C LEU A 119 -13.36 -7.02 -9.42
N LEU A 120 -12.43 -7.96 -9.58
CA LEU A 120 -12.69 -9.21 -10.31
C LEU A 120 -13.74 -10.05 -9.60
N MET A 121 -13.68 -10.13 -8.27
CA MET A 121 -14.70 -10.83 -7.47
C MET A 121 -16.07 -10.14 -7.58
N ALA A 122 -16.12 -8.82 -7.48
CA ALA A 122 -17.37 -8.06 -7.66
C ALA A 122 -17.93 -8.24 -9.06
N ALA A 123 -17.08 -8.24 -10.10
CA ALA A 123 -17.48 -8.47 -11.48
C ALA A 123 -18.02 -9.87 -11.69
N SER A 124 -17.38 -10.90 -11.13
CA SER A 124 -17.82 -12.29 -11.24
C SER A 124 -19.19 -12.53 -10.58
N LEU A 125 -19.45 -11.86 -9.45
CA LEU A 125 -20.74 -12.00 -8.73
C LEU A 125 -21.87 -11.19 -9.38
N SER A 126 -21.54 -10.02 -9.94
CA SER A 126 -22.56 -9.12 -10.52
C SER A 126 -22.84 -9.37 -12.00
N GLY A 127 -21.97 -10.10 -12.69
CA GLY A 127 -22.04 -10.26 -14.16
C GLY A 127 -21.71 -8.97 -14.94
N VAL A 128 -21.19 -7.94 -14.26
CA VAL A 128 -20.84 -6.64 -14.84
C VAL A 128 -19.34 -6.54 -15.03
N SER A 129 -18.88 -5.91 -16.10
CA SER A 129 -17.43 -5.78 -16.34
C SER A 129 -16.73 -4.91 -15.27
N PRO A 130 -15.47 -5.21 -14.88
CA PRO A 130 -14.73 -4.41 -13.89
C PRO A 130 -14.65 -2.92 -14.26
N LEU A 131 -14.52 -2.61 -15.54
CA LEU A 131 -14.48 -1.23 -16.04
C LEU A 131 -15.79 -0.46 -15.83
N GLN A 132 -16.92 -1.16 -15.92
CA GLN A 132 -18.23 -0.55 -15.64
C GLN A 132 -18.40 -0.29 -14.14
N ILE A 133 -17.96 -1.22 -13.29
CA ILE A 133 -17.98 -1.05 -11.83
C ILE A 133 -17.15 0.15 -11.43
N MET A 134 -15.94 0.31 -11.99
CA MET A 134 -15.05 1.44 -11.70
C MET A 134 -15.71 2.81 -11.96
N ARG A 135 -16.56 2.94 -12.95
CA ARG A 135 -17.25 4.21 -13.24
C ARG A 135 -18.14 4.71 -12.11
N TYR A 136 -18.66 3.79 -11.30
CA TYR A 136 -19.55 4.11 -10.18
C TYR A 136 -18.83 4.07 -8.82
N LEU A 137 -17.56 3.74 -8.81
CA LEU A 137 -16.76 3.59 -7.59
C LEU A 137 -16.12 4.92 -7.18
N TYR A 138 -16.94 5.89 -6.76
CA TYR A 138 -16.46 7.25 -6.39
C TYR A 138 -15.59 7.27 -5.14
N TYR A 139 -15.77 6.33 -4.23
CA TYR A 139 -15.07 6.31 -2.94
C TYR A 139 -13.54 6.31 -3.05
N PRO A 140 -12.88 5.44 -3.83
CA PRO A 140 -11.43 5.47 -3.98
C PRO A 140 -10.91 6.79 -4.54
N TYR A 141 -11.62 7.38 -5.51
CA TYR A 141 -11.21 8.66 -6.10
C TYR A 141 -11.27 9.79 -5.08
N LEU A 142 -12.33 9.87 -4.28
CA LEU A 142 -12.46 10.86 -3.20
C LEU A 142 -11.39 10.65 -2.13
N LEU A 143 -11.08 9.41 -1.78
CA LEU A 143 -10.04 9.06 -0.82
C LEU A 143 -8.66 9.54 -1.31
N GLY A 144 -8.31 9.27 -2.56
CA GLY A 144 -7.05 9.69 -3.17
C GLY A 144 -6.91 11.21 -3.24
N VAL A 145 -7.96 11.90 -3.70
CA VAL A 145 -7.99 13.37 -3.76
C VAL A 145 -7.87 13.97 -2.37
N GLY A 146 -8.63 13.45 -1.39
CA GLY A 146 -8.58 13.89 0.00
C GLY A 146 -7.18 13.72 0.61
N ALA A 147 -6.52 12.59 0.34
CA ALA A 147 -5.17 12.33 0.81
C ALA A 147 -4.13 13.29 0.19
N LEU A 148 -4.21 13.55 -1.11
CA LEU A 148 -3.35 14.52 -1.79
C LEU A 148 -3.55 15.93 -1.24
N LEU A 149 -4.79 16.34 -1.03
CA LEU A 149 -5.11 17.62 -0.41
C LEU A 149 -4.58 17.71 1.03
N ALA A 150 -4.69 16.64 1.81
CA ALA A 150 -4.15 16.57 3.17
C ALA A 150 -2.62 16.72 3.21
N ILE A 151 -1.90 16.13 2.24
CA ILE A 151 -0.46 16.30 2.08
C ILE A 151 -0.15 17.75 1.68
N TRP A 152 -0.88 18.30 0.74
CA TRP A 152 -0.65 19.66 0.23
C TRP A 152 -0.93 20.74 1.28
N LEU A 153 -2.00 20.59 2.07
CA LEU A 153 -2.36 21.48 3.17
C LEU A 153 -1.49 21.24 4.43
N GLY A 154 -0.79 20.11 4.51
CA GLY A 154 -0.01 19.72 5.70
C GLY A 154 -0.89 19.40 6.91
N TYR A 155 -2.11 18.91 6.69
CA TYR A 155 -3.07 18.58 7.74
C TYR A 155 -3.04 17.04 8.03
N PRO A 156 -3.24 16.62 9.30
CA PRO A 156 -3.42 17.40 10.52
C PRO A 156 -2.08 17.82 11.17
N ARG A 157 -2.00 19.07 11.59
CA ARG A 157 -0.78 19.66 12.19
C ARG A 157 -0.33 19.01 13.50
N LYS A 158 -1.24 18.35 14.21
CA LYS A 158 -0.96 17.67 15.50
C LYS A 158 0.09 16.55 15.38
N TYR A 159 0.13 15.81 14.28
CA TYR A 159 1.14 14.77 14.04
C TYR A 159 2.51 15.32 13.63
N ALA A 160 2.60 16.62 13.34
CA ALA A 160 3.88 17.27 13.08
C ALA A 160 4.70 17.47 14.37
N GLN A 161 4.05 17.59 15.51
CA GLN A 161 4.69 17.82 16.82
C GLN A 161 5.04 16.51 17.55
N ALA A 162 4.27 15.44 17.35
CA ALA A 162 4.51 14.14 17.98
C ALA A 162 5.75 13.40 17.41
N ALA A 163 6.21 13.77 16.23
CA ALA A 163 7.35 13.14 15.56
C ALA A 163 8.69 13.28 16.30
N GLY A 164 8.80 14.16 17.29
CA GLY A 164 9.99 14.37 18.11
C GLY A 164 10.13 13.41 19.30
N GLN A 165 9.03 12.75 19.71
CA GLN A 165 9.00 11.92 20.93
C GLN A 165 8.98 10.40 20.68
N GLU A 166 8.60 9.94 19.49
CA GLU A 166 8.38 8.50 19.22
C GLU A 166 9.55 7.77 18.55
N TRP A 167 10.51 8.47 17.99
CA TRP A 167 11.75 7.88 17.48
C TRP A 167 12.84 7.97 18.55
N GLY A 168 12.59 7.39 19.73
CA GLY A 168 13.57 7.34 20.83
C GLY A 168 14.92 6.78 20.32
N VAL A 169 15.89 7.65 20.07
CA VAL A 169 17.33 7.45 20.08
C VAL A 169 17.86 8.15 21.31
#